data_31147c0f5acf037fef0626234d8b7325
#
_entry.id   31147c0f5acf037fef0626234d8b7325
#
_cell.length_a   1.000
_cell.length_b   1.000
_cell.length_c   1.000
_cell.angle_alpha   90.00
_cell.angle_beta   90.00
_cell.angle_gamma   90.00
#
_symmetry.space_group_name_H-M   'P 1'
#
loop_
_entity.id
_entity.type
_entity.pdbx_description
1 polymer ?
#
loop_
_entity_poly.entity_id
_entity_poly.type
_entity_poly.pdbx_seq_one_letter_code
_entity_poly.pdbx_strand_id
1 'polypeptide(L)'
;MFIKNCLTPREQIVTVTPETRLEQVIETLQAQQLHTIPVVDRFNRFLGITGYGHMMKAILENSRSWKEGTVADALEPIRPLTVFSDFEETFPVIVRHPFVPIVDEDRMTFLGIVKISDIENALSSAFGTRIPGIRLLLGVVIDMPHQLEHVVDAVKPFDVNIISITTFDAGDPAARRILLKIEPTPYLSAIQQRLVDKGLRVLSVKERRVP
;
A
#
# COMPACT_ATOMS: atom_id res chain seq x y z
N MET A 1 0.87 11.45 0.89
CA MET A 1 1.29 10.63 -0.27
C MET A 1 0.16 10.68 -1.29
N PHE A 2 0.48 10.71 -2.60
CA PHE A 2 -0.56 10.85 -3.64
C PHE A 2 -0.59 9.61 -4.52
N ILE A 3 -1.78 9.12 -4.85
CA ILE A 3 -2.00 7.99 -5.76
C ILE A 3 -1.25 8.20 -7.08
N LYS A 4 -1.28 9.41 -7.65
CA LYS A 4 -0.60 9.75 -8.90
C LYS A 4 0.92 9.46 -8.90
N ASN A 5 1.57 9.44 -7.74
CA ASN A 5 3.00 9.15 -7.62
C ASN A 5 3.30 7.65 -7.63
N CYS A 6 2.29 6.83 -7.46
CA CYS A 6 2.36 5.36 -7.43
C CYS A 6 1.67 4.72 -8.65
N LEU A 7 1.14 5.54 -9.57
CA LEU A 7 0.38 5.09 -10.72
C LEU A 7 1.29 4.47 -11.77
N THR A 8 1.03 3.21 -12.11
CA THR A 8 1.49 2.62 -13.38
C THR A 8 0.48 3.02 -14.45
N PRO A 9 0.87 3.84 -15.46
CA PRO A 9 -0.06 4.39 -16.42
C PRO A 9 -0.61 3.34 -17.38
N ARG A 10 -1.79 3.63 -17.95
CA ARG A 10 -2.56 2.74 -18.84
C ARG A 10 -1.74 2.14 -19.97
N GLU A 11 -0.84 2.93 -20.57
CA GLU A 11 0.00 2.56 -21.71
C GLU A 11 0.98 1.43 -21.38
N GLN A 12 1.29 1.23 -20.11
CA GLN A 12 2.19 0.18 -19.61
C GLN A 12 1.42 -1.07 -19.14
N ILE A 13 0.09 -1.08 -19.28
CA ILE A 13 -0.75 -2.13 -18.73
C ILE A 13 -1.45 -2.86 -19.87
N VAL A 14 -1.28 -4.17 -19.87
CA VAL A 14 -2.08 -5.03 -20.77
C VAL A 14 -3.51 -5.10 -20.23
N THR A 15 -4.48 -4.88 -21.09
CA THR A 15 -5.90 -4.97 -20.77
C THR A 15 -6.61 -5.85 -21.81
N VAL A 16 -7.81 -6.30 -21.46
CA VAL A 16 -8.69 -7.04 -22.35
C VAL A 16 -10.07 -6.38 -22.39
N THR A 17 -10.88 -6.76 -23.37
CA THR A 17 -12.28 -6.33 -23.47
C THR A 17 -13.24 -7.45 -23.09
N PRO A 18 -14.51 -7.17 -22.79
CA PRO A 18 -15.51 -8.19 -22.48
C PRO A 18 -15.67 -9.25 -23.55
N GLU A 19 -15.44 -8.89 -24.83
CA GLU A 19 -15.57 -9.77 -25.98
C GLU A 19 -14.34 -10.69 -26.20
N THR A 20 -13.24 -10.44 -25.50
CA THR A 20 -12.02 -11.24 -25.60
C THR A 20 -12.31 -12.69 -25.16
N ARG A 21 -11.88 -13.67 -25.93
CA ARG A 21 -12.05 -15.10 -25.58
C ARG A 21 -11.18 -15.46 -24.40
N LEU A 22 -11.68 -16.33 -23.50
CA LEU A 22 -10.92 -16.78 -22.33
C LEU A 22 -9.60 -17.46 -22.71
N GLU A 23 -9.54 -18.16 -23.84
CA GLU A 23 -8.31 -18.77 -24.37
C GLU A 23 -7.21 -17.72 -24.62
N GLN A 24 -7.55 -16.59 -25.25
CA GLN A 24 -6.62 -15.49 -25.51
C GLN A 24 -6.17 -14.81 -24.21
N VAL A 25 -7.07 -14.71 -23.22
CA VAL A 25 -6.71 -14.19 -21.89
C VAL A 25 -5.69 -15.09 -21.23
N ILE A 26 -5.87 -16.41 -21.27
CA ILE A 26 -4.92 -17.37 -20.70
C ILE A 26 -3.54 -17.21 -21.35
N GLU A 27 -3.49 -17.17 -22.68
CA GLU A 27 -2.23 -16.93 -23.41
C GLU A 27 -1.57 -15.62 -23.00
N THR A 28 -2.35 -14.55 -22.89
CA THR A 28 -1.86 -13.23 -22.47
C THR A 28 -1.32 -13.26 -21.05
N LEU A 29 -2.05 -13.87 -20.10
CA LEU A 29 -1.62 -13.99 -18.71
C LEU A 29 -0.32 -14.80 -18.60
N GLN A 30 -0.20 -15.90 -19.36
CA GLN A 30 1.01 -16.74 -19.40
C GLN A 30 2.21 -15.97 -19.99
N ALA A 31 2.03 -15.34 -21.13
CA ALA A 31 3.10 -14.59 -21.81
C ALA A 31 3.62 -13.43 -20.99
N GLN A 32 2.74 -12.76 -20.21
CA GLN A 32 3.07 -11.61 -19.37
C GLN A 32 3.36 -11.97 -17.92
N GLN A 33 3.30 -13.27 -17.56
CA GLN A 33 3.46 -13.74 -16.17
C GLN A 33 2.50 -13.06 -15.18
N LEU A 34 1.28 -12.82 -15.60
CA LEU A 34 0.22 -12.19 -14.81
C LEU A 34 -0.78 -13.25 -14.33
N HIS A 35 -1.46 -12.94 -13.21
CA HIS A 35 -2.56 -13.75 -12.68
C HIS A 35 -3.93 -13.10 -12.88
N THR A 36 -3.94 -11.79 -13.04
CA THR A 36 -5.15 -10.96 -13.17
C THR A 36 -4.85 -9.79 -14.11
N ILE A 37 -5.85 -9.37 -14.85
CA ILE A 37 -5.74 -8.33 -15.88
C ILE A 37 -6.96 -7.41 -15.81
N PRO A 38 -6.81 -6.08 -15.98
CA PRO A 38 -7.94 -5.16 -16.07
C PRO A 38 -8.76 -5.37 -17.32
N VAL A 39 -10.07 -5.19 -17.17
CA VAL A 39 -11.03 -5.24 -18.29
C VAL A 39 -11.54 -3.82 -18.57
N VAL A 40 -11.43 -3.40 -19.81
CA VAL A 40 -11.89 -2.09 -20.29
C VAL A 40 -12.78 -2.27 -21.50
N ASP A 41 -13.69 -1.32 -21.74
CA ASP A 41 -14.45 -1.30 -22.99
C ASP A 41 -13.67 -0.61 -24.12
N ARG A 42 -14.28 -0.55 -25.32
CA ARG A 42 -13.71 0.11 -26.51
C ARG A 42 -13.47 1.62 -26.35
N PHE A 43 -14.07 2.24 -25.33
CA PHE A 43 -13.88 3.65 -24.98
C PHE A 43 -12.90 3.86 -23.85
N ASN A 44 -12.13 2.82 -23.48
CA ASN A 44 -11.20 2.81 -22.35
C ASN A 44 -11.88 3.06 -20.99
N ARG A 45 -13.15 2.70 -20.83
CA ARG A 45 -13.82 2.75 -19.52
C ARG A 45 -13.52 1.47 -18.76
N PHE A 46 -13.16 1.62 -17.49
CA PHE A 46 -12.90 0.49 -16.61
C PHE A 46 -14.19 -0.26 -16.27
N LEU A 47 -14.18 -1.57 -16.46
CA LEU A 47 -15.35 -2.43 -16.18
C LEU A 47 -15.12 -3.36 -15.00
N GLY A 48 -13.89 -3.77 -14.74
CA GLY A 48 -13.56 -4.73 -13.70
C GLY A 48 -12.23 -5.42 -13.98
N ILE A 49 -12.09 -6.62 -13.43
CA ILE A 49 -10.91 -7.47 -13.61
C ILE A 49 -11.32 -8.86 -14.06
N THR A 50 -10.38 -9.58 -14.64
CA THR A 50 -10.48 -11.03 -14.89
C THR A 50 -9.12 -11.69 -14.64
N GLY A 51 -9.11 -13.01 -14.52
CA GLY A 51 -7.89 -13.78 -14.30
C GLY A 51 -8.21 -15.24 -14.01
N TYR A 52 -7.19 -16.06 -13.75
CA TYR A 52 -7.36 -17.52 -13.60
C TYR A 52 -8.46 -17.90 -12.61
N GLY A 53 -8.53 -17.24 -11.44
CA GLY A 53 -9.54 -17.54 -10.43
C GLY A 53 -10.96 -17.21 -10.90
N HIS A 54 -11.16 -16.09 -11.57
CA HIS A 54 -12.46 -15.65 -12.09
C HIS A 54 -12.92 -16.54 -13.22
N MET A 55 -12.01 -16.90 -14.14
CA MET A 55 -12.30 -17.82 -15.23
C MET A 55 -12.65 -19.21 -14.71
N MET A 56 -11.92 -19.74 -13.72
CA MET A 56 -12.23 -21.02 -13.10
C MET A 56 -13.61 -21.02 -12.45
N LYS A 57 -13.93 -19.97 -11.71
CA LYS A 57 -15.25 -19.78 -11.09
C LYS A 57 -16.36 -19.79 -12.16
N ALA A 58 -16.19 -19.01 -13.22
CA ALA A 58 -17.17 -18.94 -14.30
C ALA A 58 -17.39 -20.30 -15.02
N ILE A 59 -16.33 -21.08 -15.22
CA ILE A 59 -16.41 -22.43 -15.81
C ILE A 59 -17.20 -23.36 -14.90
N LEU A 60 -16.92 -23.37 -13.59
CA LEU A 60 -17.59 -24.24 -12.63
C LEU A 60 -19.07 -23.89 -12.46
N GLU A 61 -19.41 -22.60 -12.43
CA GLU A 61 -20.79 -22.13 -12.25
C GLU A 61 -21.65 -22.32 -13.52
N ASN A 62 -21.10 -22.09 -14.69
CA ASN A 62 -21.86 -22.11 -15.94
C ASN A 62 -21.76 -23.43 -16.71
N SER A 63 -20.99 -24.41 -16.24
CA SER A 63 -20.75 -25.71 -16.93
C SER A 63 -20.31 -25.55 -18.38
N ARG A 64 -19.70 -24.42 -18.73
CA ARG A 64 -19.20 -24.11 -20.07
C ARG A 64 -17.73 -24.45 -20.19
N SER A 65 -17.33 -24.83 -21.43
CA SER A 65 -15.91 -24.99 -21.74
C SER A 65 -15.20 -23.64 -21.77
N TRP A 66 -13.99 -23.57 -21.22
CA TRP A 66 -13.13 -22.39 -21.30
C TRP A 66 -12.87 -21.93 -22.74
N LYS A 67 -13.03 -22.81 -23.72
CA LYS A 67 -12.89 -22.51 -25.16
C LYS A 67 -14.05 -21.71 -25.73
N GLU A 68 -15.20 -21.71 -25.09
CA GLU A 68 -16.44 -21.10 -25.61
C GLU A 68 -16.76 -19.80 -24.89
N GLY A 69 -16.12 -19.53 -23.74
CA GLY A 69 -16.38 -18.36 -22.91
C GLY A 69 -15.63 -17.12 -23.38
N THR A 70 -16.16 -15.98 -22.96
CA THR A 70 -15.53 -14.66 -23.11
C THR A 70 -15.25 -14.04 -21.74
N VAL A 71 -14.50 -12.94 -21.71
CA VAL A 71 -14.23 -12.17 -20.50
C VAL A 71 -15.53 -11.71 -19.81
N ALA A 72 -16.59 -11.45 -20.57
CA ALA A 72 -17.89 -11.07 -19.99
C ALA A 72 -18.44 -12.14 -19.02
N ASP A 73 -18.16 -13.43 -19.28
CA ASP A 73 -18.58 -14.54 -18.41
C ASP A 73 -17.75 -14.63 -17.12
N ALA A 74 -16.53 -14.07 -17.10
CA ALA A 74 -15.55 -14.14 -16.02
C ALA A 74 -15.12 -12.76 -15.49
N LEU A 75 -15.97 -11.75 -15.70
CA LEU A 75 -15.75 -10.39 -15.25
C LEU A 75 -16.08 -10.23 -13.77
N GLU A 76 -15.13 -9.80 -12.97
CA GLU A 76 -15.35 -9.42 -11.58
C GLU A 76 -15.35 -7.89 -11.48
N PRO A 77 -16.49 -7.28 -11.15
CA PRO A 77 -16.55 -5.84 -10.96
C PRO A 77 -15.88 -5.46 -9.65
N ILE A 78 -14.96 -4.52 -9.70
CA ILE A 78 -14.35 -3.91 -8.51
C ILE A 78 -14.48 -2.40 -8.58
N ARG A 79 -14.62 -1.75 -7.43
CA ARG A 79 -14.71 -0.30 -7.36
C ARG A 79 -13.35 0.33 -7.61
N PRO A 80 -13.17 1.12 -8.67
CA PRO A 80 -11.92 1.84 -8.88
C PRO A 80 -11.81 3.04 -7.94
N LEU A 81 -10.59 3.50 -7.72
CA LEU A 81 -10.29 4.79 -7.09
C LEU A 81 -10.00 5.83 -8.16
N THR A 82 -9.99 7.10 -7.77
CA THR A 82 -9.57 8.20 -8.64
C THR A 82 -8.16 8.67 -8.27
N VAL A 83 -7.55 9.49 -9.11
CA VAL A 83 -6.25 10.11 -8.79
C VAL A 83 -6.31 11.08 -7.61
N PHE A 84 -7.51 11.49 -7.20
CA PHE A 84 -7.78 12.38 -6.06
C PHE A 84 -8.19 11.63 -4.79
N SER A 85 -8.39 10.31 -4.87
CA SER A 85 -8.65 9.49 -3.68
C SER A 85 -7.45 9.54 -2.74
N ASP A 86 -7.72 9.45 -1.44
CA ASP A 86 -6.67 9.35 -0.45
C ASP A 86 -5.89 8.03 -0.64
N PHE A 87 -4.57 8.10 -0.42
CA PHE A 87 -3.71 6.94 -0.61
C PHE A 87 -4.14 5.73 0.23
N GLU A 88 -4.62 5.99 1.43
CA GLU A 88 -5.10 4.98 2.38
C GLU A 88 -6.33 4.22 1.88
N GLU A 89 -7.10 4.77 0.94
CA GLU A 89 -8.22 4.07 0.30
C GLU A 89 -7.76 2.88 -0.55
N THR A 90 -6.47 2.81 -0.89
CA THR A 90 -5.91 1.66 -1.59
C THR A 90 -5.87 0.40 -0.73
N PHE A 91 -5.74 0.54 0.60
CA PHE A 91 -5.51 -0.60 1.51
C PHE A 91 -6.65 -1.63 1.51
N PRO A 92 -7.93 -1.25 1.66
CA PRO A 92 -9.01 -2.23 1.62
C PRO A 92 -9.17 -2.91 0.26
N VAL A 93 -8.75 -2.27 -0.82
CA VAL A 93 -8.80 -2.84 -2.17
C VAL A 93 -7.69 -3.89 -2.35
N ILE A 94 -6.45 -3.56 -1.95
CA ILE A 94 -5.28 -4.41 -2.15
C ILE A 94 -5.31 -5.69 -1.29
N VAL A 95 -6.07 -5.71 -0.21
CA VAL A 95 -6.28 -6.92 0.61
C VAL A 95 -7.03 -8.01 -0.17
N ARG A 96 -7.86 -7.62 -1.13
CA ARG A 96 -8.72 -8.53 -1.90
C ARG A 96 -8.28 -8.71 -3.35
N HIS A 97 -7.56 -7.73 -3.89
CA HIS A 97 -7.22 -7.68 -5.31
C HIS A 97 -5.72 -7.40 -5.50
N PRO A 98 -5.08 -7.92 -6.56
CA PRO A 98 -3.63 -7.82 -6.76
C PRO A 98 -3.15 -6.41 -7.15
N PHE A 99 -4.07 -5.52 -7.46
CA PHE A 99 -3.82 -4.11 -7.76
C PHE A 99 -5.08 -3.27 -7.52
N VAL A 100 -4.90 -1.96 -7.46
CA VAL A 100 -5.98 -0.98 -7.35
C VAL A 100 -6.16 -0.31 -8.72
N PRO A 101 -7.32 -0.44 -9.38
CA PRO A 101 -7.60 0.27 -10.62
C PRO A 101 -7.84 1.76 -10.33
N ILE A 102 -7.25 2.60 -11.17
CA ILE A 102 -7.36 4.04 -11.07
C ILE A 102 -8.07 4.58 -12.31
N VAL A 103 -9.07 5.41 -12.08
CA VAL A 103 -9.84 6.08 -13.12
C VAL A 103 -9.75 7.60 -12.96
N ASP A 104 -10.18 8.32 -13.98
CA ASP A 104 -10.25 9.77 -13.97
C ASP A 104 -11.42 10.30 -13.10
N GLU A 105 -11.58 11.58 -13.02
CA GLU A 105 -12.66 12.27 -12.28
C GLU A 105 -14.07 11.86 -12.75
N ASP A 106 -14.20 11.47 -14.02
CA ASP A 106 -15.45 10.94 -14.59
C ASP A 106 -15.84 9.57 -13.98
N ARG A 107 -14.95 8.97 -13.18
CA ARG A 107 -15.07 7.65 -12.55
C ARG A 107 -15.27 6.49 -13.55
N MET A 108 -14.90 6.69 -14.78
CA MET A 108 -15.02 5.71 -15.85
C MET A 108 -13.74 5.51 -16.65
N THR A 109 -13.08 6.59 -17.08
CA THR A 109 -11.88 6.52 -17.92
C THR A 109 -10.71 5.87 -17.16
N PHE A 110 -10.22 4.74 -17.65
CA PHE A 110 -9.14 4.00 -17.02
C PHE A 110 -7.80 4.68 -17.25
N LEU A 111 -7.16 5.10 -16.17
CA LEU A 111 -5.86 5.77 -16.17
C LEU A 111 -4.69 4.83 -15.88
N GLY A 112 -4.95 3.71 -15.20
CA GLY A 112 -3.89 2.77 -14.83
C GLY A 112 -4.18 2.02 -13.54
N ILE A 113 -3.12 1.51 -12.92
CA ILE A 113 -3.21 0.75 -11.66
C ILE A 113 -2.18 1.22 -10.66
N VAL A 114 -2.45 1.01 -9.37
CA VAL A 114 -1.47 1.01 -8.30
C VAL A 114 -1.22 -0.43 -7.88
N LYS A 115 0.03 -0.89 -7.93
CA LYS A 115 0.43 -2.26 -7.58
C LYS A 115 0.71 -2.37 -6.09
N ILE A 116 0.66 -3.59 -5.55
CA ILE A 116 1.09 -3.89 -4.17
C ILE A 116 2.50 -3.37 -3.90
N SER A 117 3.43 -3.58 -4.84
CA SER A 117 4.81 -3.12 -4.72
C SER A 117 4.94 -1.60 -4.60
N ASP A 118 4.05 -0.85 -5.26
CA ASP A 118 4.07 0.61 -5.19
C ASP A 118 3.59 1.09 -3.82
N ILE A 119 2.57 0.43 -3.26
CA ILE A 119 2.07 0.69 -1.91
C ILE A 119 3.15 0.33 -0.87
N GLU A 120 3.81 -0.83 -1.01
CA GLU A 120 4.91 -1.23 -0.13
C GLU A 120 6.07 -0.22 -0.17
N ASN A 121 6.48 0.19 -1.37
CA ASN A 121 7.53 1.20 -1.55
C ASN A 121 7.16 2.53 -0.89
N ALA A 122 5.92 2.92 -1.03
CA ALA A 122 5.39 4.13 -0.44
C ALA A 122 5.42 4.08 1.09
N LEU A 123 4.94 3.00 1.70
CA LEU A 123 5.01 2.77 3.14
C LEU A 123 6.47 2.66 3.61
N SER A 124 7.31 1.95 2.88
CA SER A 124 8.75 1.84 3.16
C SER A 124 9.43 3.21 3.20
N SER A 125 9.05 4.10 2.29
CA SER A 125 9.54 5.48 2.30
C SER A 125 9.04 6.26 3.53
N ALA A 126 7.75 6.16 3.86
CA ALA A 126 7.17 6.84 5.01
C ALA A 126 7.79 6.41 6.35
N PHE A 127 8.11 5.12 6.48
CA PHE A 127 8.82 4.58 7.65
C PHE A 127 10.35 4.76 7.59
N GLY A 128 10.88 5.29 6.49
CA GLY A 128 12.32 5.43 6.28
C GLY A 128 13.07 4.09 6.30
N THR A 129 12.44 2.97 5.88
CA THR A 129 13.01 1.63 6.07
C THR A 129 14.32 1.42 5.32
N ARG A 130 14.53 2.15 4.22
CA ARG A 130 15.73 2.06 3.37
C ARG A 130 16.83 3.04 3.77
N ILE A 131 16.61 3.87 4.79
CA ILE A 131 17.58 4.83 5.30
C ILE A 131 18.27 4.22 6.52
N PRO A 132 19.63 4.21 6.63
CA PRO A 132 20.33 3.82 7.84
C PRO A 132 19.87 4.68 9.03
N GLY A 133 19.81 4.10 10.23
CA GLY A 133 19.42 4.87 11.40
C GLY A 133 19.08 4.03 12.61
N ILE A 134 18.77 4.71 13.69
CA ILE A 134 18.39 4.11 14.96
C ILE A 134 16.85 4.14 15.06
N ARG A 135 16.27 2.96 15.21
CA ARG A 135 14.83 2.76 15.38
C ARG A 135 14.51 2.55 16.85
N LEU A 136 13.70 3.42 17.42
CA LEU A 136 13.18 3.33 18.77
C LEU A 136 11.66 3.03 18.71
N LEU A 137 11.24 2.02 19.46
CA LEU A 137 9.82 1.78 19.72
C LEU A 137 9.50 2.29 21.11
N LEU A 138 8.58 3.23 21.18
CA LEU A 138 8.19 3.88 22.42
C LEU A 138 6.76 3.46 22.78
N GLY A 139 6.51 3.29 24.07
CA GLY A 139 5.19 3.06 24.64
C GLY A 139 4.70 4.32 25.34
N VAL A 140 3.46 4.69 25.05
CA VAL A 140 2.71 5.72 25.76
C VAL A 140 1.65 5.01 26.59
N VAL A 141 1.69 5.20 27.90
CA VAL A 141 0.77 4.52 28.84
C VAL A 141 -0.61 5.16 28.84
N ILE A 142 -0.65 6.48 28.71
CA ILE A 142 -1.89 7.24 28.62
C ILE A 142 -1.76 8.16 27.42
N ASP A 143 -2.65 8.01 26.44
CA ASP A 143 -2.65 8.86 25.25
C ASP A 143 -3.19 10.26 25.64
N MET A 144 -2.27 11.20 25.76
CA MET A 144 -2.56 12.61 26.07
C MET A 144 -2.14 13.49 24.90
N PRO A 145 -2.74 14.68 24.76
CA PRO A 145 -2.25 15.69 23.82
C PRO A 145 -0.73 15.94 23.97
N HIS A 146 -0.08 16.33 22.89
CA HIS A 146 1.35 16.74 22.87
C HIS A 146 2.39 15.62 23.05
N GLN A 147 2.01 14.33 22.99
CA GLN A 147 2.97 13.24 23.13
C GLN A 147 4.12 13.29 22.10
N LEU A 148 3.84 13.71 20.88
CA LEU A 148 4.87 13.87 19.85
C LEU A 148 5.82 15.03 20.14
N GLU A 149 5.37 16.09 20.78
CA GLU A 149 6.21 17.19 21.24
C GLU A 149 7.26 16.69 22.25
N HIS A 150 6.87 15.83 23.19
CA HIS A 150 7.80 15.21 24.14
C HIS A 150 8.90 14.41 23.42
N VAL A 151 8.55 13.70 22.33
CA VAL A 151 9.55 12.97 21.53
C VAL A 151 10.50 13.93 20.81
N VAL A 152 9.96 14.95 20.14
CA VAL A 152 10.75 15.96 19.42
C VAL A 152 11.67 16.70 20.38
N ASP A 153 11.15 17.13 21.51
CA ASP A 153 11.92 17.83 22.56
C ASP A 153 13.03 16.97 23.18
N ALA A 154 12.86 15.64 23.23
CA ALA A 154 13.90 14.76 23.72
C ALA A 154 15.09 14.67 22.76
N VAL A 155 14.83 14.75 21.43
CA VAL A 155 15.84 14.65 20.36
C VAL A 155 16.50 16.00 20.05
N LYS A 156 15.71 17.08 20.07
CA LYS A 156 16.11 18.42 19.64
C LYS A 156 17.45 18.93 20.19
N PRO A 157 17.82 18.75 21.49
CA PRO A 157 19.08 19.27 22.01
C PRO A 157 20.34 18.63 21.42
N PHE A 158 20.22 17.53 20.71
CA PHE A 158 21.36 16.77 20.17
C PHE A 158 21.59 17.04 18.68
N ASP A 159 20.80 17.89 18.05
CA ASP A 159 20.88 18.24 16.63
C ASP A 159 20.88 16.98 15.73
N VAL A 160 20.01 16.03 16.06
CA VAL A 160 19.86 14.76 15.35
C VAL A 160 18.60 14.81 14.49
N ASN A 161 18.74 14.46 13.21
CA ASN A 161 17.60 14.46 12.30
C ASN A 161 16.63 13.31 12.60
N ILE A 162 15.34 13.61 12.56
CA ILE A 162 14.26 12.62 12.66
C ILE A 162 13.93 12.17 11.24
N ILE A 163 14.24 10.91 10.93
CA ILE A 163 13.97 10.30 9.61
C ILE A 163 12.48 10.03 9.45
N SER A 164 11.84 9.47 10.50
CA SER A 164 10.40 9.25 10.53
C SER A 164 9.89 9.17 11.96
N ILE A 165 8.64 9.56 12.13
CA ILE A 165 7.88 9.39 13.36
C ILE A 165 6.46 8.97 13.02
N THR A 166 5.99 7.88 13.61
CA THR A 166 4.66 7.32 13.32
C THR A 166 4.02 6.85 14.61
N THR A 167 2.77 7.18 14.81
CA THR A 167 1.96 6.66 15.92
C THR A 167 1.07 5.55 15.43
N PHE A 168 0.85 4.53 16.23
CA PHE A 168 -0.06 3.45 15.92
C PHE A 168 -0.68 2.86 17.19
N ASP A 169 -1.80 2.17 16.99
CA ASP A 169 -2.53 1.50 18.05
C ASP A 169 -1.70 0.33 18.60
N ALA A 170 -1.74 0.17 19.91
CA ALA A 170 -1.07 -0.93 20.62
C ALA A 170 -1.97 -2.16 20.80
N GLY A 171 -3.21 -2.13 20.29
CA GLY A 171 -4.25 -3.12 20.57
C GLY A 171 -5.02 -2.84 21.87
N ASP A 172 -4.69 -1.76 22.58
CA ASP A 172 -5.38 -1.24 23.75
C ASP A 172 -5.72 0.23 23.50
N PRO A 173 -7.00 0.64 23.56
CA PRO A 173 -7.43 2.01 23.29
C PRO A 173 -6.77 3.07 24.20
N ALA A 174 -6.33 2.68 25.40
CA ALA A 174 -5.64 3.57 26.32
C ALA A 174 -4.12 3.68 26.09
N ALA A 175 -3.55 2.84 25.20
CA ALA A 175 -2.12 2.76 24.97
C ALA A 175 -1.76 3.01 23.51
N ARG A 176 -0.83 3.92 23.28
CA ARG A 176 -0.25 4.17 21.95
C ARG A 176 1.19 3.70 21.86
N ARG A 177 1.60 3.39 20.64
CA ARG A 177 3.00 3.16 20.30
C ARG A 177 3.48 4.28 19.38
N ILE A 178 4.73 4.70 19.60
CA ILE A 178 5.41 5.64 18.71
C ILE A 178 6.64 4.93 18.15
N LEU A 179 6.71 4.86 16.85
CA LEU A 179 7.89 4.44 16.14
C LEU A 179 8.68 5.67 15.75
N LEU A 180 9.81 5.88 16.39
CA LEU A 180 10.75 6.96 16.08
C LEU A 180 11.95 6.37 15.34
N LYS A 181 12.34 6.99 14.24
CA LYS A 181 13.59 6.69 13.56
C LYS A 181 14.41 7.96 13.42
N ILE A 182 15.63 7.91 13.91
CA ILE A 182 16.60 9.02 13.90
C ILE A 182 17.88 8.59 13.18
N GLU A 183 18.66 9.56 12.74
CA GLU A 183 20.01 9.32 12.23
C GLU A 183 20.90 8.66 13.28
N PRO A 184 21.95 7.92 12.87
CA PRO A 184 22.96 7.40 13.79
C PRO A 184 23.58 8.53 14.61
N THR A 185 23.69 8.34 15.91
CA THR A 185 24.19 9.37 16.82
C THR A 185 24.93 8.75 18.00
N PRO A 186 26.01 9.38 18.52
CA PRO A 186 26.67 8.95 19.76
C PRO A 186 25.83 9.27 21.02
N TYR A 187 24.78 10.10 20.87
CA TYR A 187 23.96 10.59 22.00
C TYR A 187 22.76 9.70 22.31
N LEU A 188 22.71 8.47 21.75
CA LEU A 188 21.55 7.58 21.91
C LEU A 188 21.13 7.38 23.36
N SER A 189 22.06 7.12 24.27
CA SER A 189 21.77 6.90 25.70
C SER A 189 21.14 8.14 26.35
N ALA A 190 21.65 9.33 26.02
CA ALA A 190 21.11 10.59 26.53
C ALA A 190 19.69 10.86 25.98
N ILE A 191 19.44 10.56 24.70
CA ILE A 191 18.11 10.65 24.10
C ILE A 191 17.14 9.69 24.79
N GLN A 192 17.54 8.44 25.02
CA GLN A 192 16.72 7.46 25.74
C GLN A 192 16.33 7.94 27.13
N GLN A 193 17.31 8.49 27.89
CA GLN A 193 17.03 9.00 29.23
C GLN A 193 16.03 10.15 29.18
N ARG A 194 16.20 11.11 28.26
CA ARG A 194 15.25 12.22 28.10
C ARG A 194 13.84 11.76 27.70
N LEU A 195 13.72 10.72 26.88
CA LEU A 195 12.42 10.12 26.56
C LEU A 195 11.74 9.56 27.81
N VAL A 196 12.51 8.86 28.66
CA VAL A 196 12.01 8.33 29.93
C VAL A 196 11.60 9.46 30.90
N ASP A 197 12.43 10.49 31.02
CA ASP A 197 12.15 11.67 31.88
C ASP A 197 10.88 12.41 31.46
N LYS A 198 10.50 12.31 30.16
CA LYS A 198 9.25 12.84 29.61
C LYS A 198 8.06 11.87 29.73
N GLY A 199 8.21 10.76 30.45
CA GLY A 199 7.14 9.77 30.68
C GLY A 199 6.93 8.74 29.59
N LEU A 200 7.84 8.65 28.61
CA LEU A 200 7.79 7.65 27.54
C LEU A 200 8.53 6.38 27.94
N ARG A 201 8.01 5.22 27.62
CA ARG A 201 8.71 3.94 27.82
C ARG A 201 9.47 3.55 26.55
N VAL A 202 10.79 3.35 26.65
CA VAL A 202 11.58 2.81 25.55
C VAL A 202 11.43 1.29 25.55
N LEU A 203 10.68 0.75 24.60
CA LEU A 203 10.35 -0.67 24.51
C LEU A 203 11.39 -1.47 23.71
N SER A 204 11.97 -0.85 22.69
CA SER A 204 12.97 -1.48 21.84
C SER A 204 13.83 -0.41 21.16
N VAL A 205 15.12 -0.71 21.04
CA VAL A 205 16.07 0.09 20.26
C VAL A 205 16.81 -0.83 19.32
N LYS A 206 16.87 -0.48 18.05
CA LYS A 206 17.58 -1.25 17.03
C LYS A 206 18.33 -0.29 16.11
N GLU A 207 19.62 -0.47 16.00
CA GLU A 207 20.40 0.17 14.94
C GLU A 207 20.24 -0.63 13.66
N ARG A 208 19.80 0.02 12.59
CA ARG A 208 19.66 -0.59 11.28
C ARG A 208 20.72 -0.01 10.36
N ARG A 209 21.69 -0.83 10.00
CA ARG A 209 22.58 -0.58 8.86
C ARG A 209 21.89 -1.14 7.65
N VAL A 210 21.74 -0.34 6.61
CA VAL A 210 21.27 -0.85 5.32
C VAL A 210 22.43 -1.63 4.71
N PRO A 211 22.22 -2.86 4.24
CA PRO A 211 23.25 -3.65 3.56
C PRO A 211 23.73 -2.98 2.29
#